data_3c02a0bc0ab4e6c22a3158677deb4933
#
_entry.id   3c02a0bc0ab4e6c22a3158677deb4933
#
_cell.length_a   1.000
_cell.length_b   1.000
_cell.length_c   1.000
_cell.angle_alpha   90.00
_cell.angle_beta   90.00
_cell.angle_gamma   90.00
#
_symmetry.space_group_name_H-M   'P 1'
#
loop_
_entity.id
_entity.type
_entity.pdbx_description
1 polymer ?
#
loop_
_entity_poly.entity_id
_entity_poly.type
_entity_poly.pdbx_seq_one_letter_code
_entity_poly.pdbx_strand_id
1 'polypeptide(L)'
;MNDLSWLSRSESILGTEAIKKLNNSHVLVLGMGGVGSFAAEFLCRSGVGKMTIIDGDTVESSNRNRQLPALISTEGKQKVEVMAERLRDINPKIDLTVINEFILPEKIKELLENKPDYCLDAIDSITPKLSFYA
;
A
#
# COMPACT_ATOMS: atom_id res chain seq x y z
N MET A 1 4.00 -1.16 22.98
CA MET A 1 4.89 -1.99 22.15
C MET A 1 4.06 -2.83 21.19
N ASN A 2 4.46 -2.88 19.93
CA ASN A 2 3.74 -3.70 18.94
C ASN A 2 4.07 -5.18 19.15
N ASP A 3 3.03 -6.01 19.07
CA ASP A 3 3.23 -7.45 19.07
C ASP A 3 3.62 -7.87 17.65
N LEU A 4 4.85 -8.35 17.49
CA LEU A 4 5.42 -8.81 16.21
C LEU A 4 5.50 -10.33 16.13
N SER A 5 4.85 -11.05 17.03
CA SER A 5 4.89 -12.51 17.08
C SER A 5 4.39 -13.19 15.81
N TRP A 6 3.45 -12.53 15.09
CA TRP A 6 2.94 -13.04 13.83
C TRP A 6 3.99 -13.05 12.70
N LEU A 7 5.13 -12.37 12.92
CA LEU A 7 6.26 -12.36 11.99
C LEU A 7 7.37 -13.34 12.37
N SER A 8 7.12 -14.25 13.32
CA SER A 8 8.15 -15.15 13.84
C SER A 8 8.87 -15.98 12.76
N ARG A 9 8.15 -16.40 11.73
CA ARG A 9 8.73 -17.15 10.61
C ARG A 9 9.68 -16.30 9.78
N SER A 10 9.30 -15.08 9.50
CA SER A 10 10.14 -14.11 8.81
C SER A 10 11.36 -13.76 9.64
N GLU A 11 11.17 -13.59 10.95
CA GLU A 11 12.27 -13.31 11.88
C GLU A 11 13.32 -14.43 11.89
N SER A 12 12.88 -15.68 11.78
CA SER A 12 13.78 -16.83 11.72
C SER A 12 14.75 -16.78 10.54
N ILE A 13 14.35 -16.13 9.44
CA ILE A 13 15.16 -16.01 8.23
C ILE A 13 15.94 -14.69 8.22
N LEU A 14 15.26 -13.57 8.54
CA LEU A 14 15.79 -12.22 8.38
C LEU A 14 16.52 -11.70 9.63
N GLY A 15 16.17 -12.22 10.81
CA GLY A 15 16.69 -11.76 12.08
C GLY A 15 15.86 -10.65 12.70
N THR A 16 16.01 -10.46 14.00
CA THR A 16 15.24 -9.50 14.81
C THR A 16 15.45 -8.06 14.33
N GLU A 17 16.69 -7.69 13.99
CA GLU A 17 16.99 -6.32 13.56
C GLU A 17 16.32 -5.96 12.24
N ALA A 18 16.23 -6.91 11.30
CA ALA A 18 15.54 -6.68 10.03
C ALA A 18 14.04 -6.47 10.26
N ILE A 19 13.42 -7.26 11.15
CA ILE A 19 12.00 -7.11 11.48
C ILE A 19 11.73 -5.74 12.12
N LYS A 20 12.58 -5.30 13.03
CA LYS A 20 12.48 -3.96 13.64
C LYS A 20 12.61 -2.87 12.59
N LYS A 21 13.53 -3.01 11.66
CA LYS A 21 13.74 -2.04 10.59
C LYS A 21 12.52 -1.93 9.69
N LEU A 22 11.91 -3.06 9.31
CA LEU A 22 10.68 -3.08 8.54
C LEU A 22 9.53 -2.41 9.30
N ASN A 23 9.38 -2.73 10.58
CA ASN A 23 8.32 -2.15 11.40
C ASN A 23 8.46 -0.63 11.58
N ASN A 24 9.68 -0.11 11.49
CA ASN A 24 9.95 1.32 11.58
C ASN A 24 10.01 2.02 10.23
N SER A 25 9.76 1.31 9.15
CA SER A 25 9.82 1.86 7.79
C SER A 25 8.46 2.38 7.34
N HIS A 26 8.49 3.46 6.55
CA HIS A 26 7.33 4.05 5.90
C HIS A 26 7.41 3.82 4.39
N VAL A 27 6.42 3.16 3.82
CA VAL A 27 6.32 2.93 2.38
C VAL A 27 5.10 3.65 1.82
N LEU A 28 5.30 4.40 0.76
CA LEU A 28 4.24 5.04 -0.01
C LEU A 28 3.97 4.16 -1.24
N VAL A 29 2.71 3.77 -1.42
CA VAL A 29 2.30 2.96 -2.58
C VAL A 29 1.31 3.77 -3.42
N LEU A 30 1.73 4.11 -4.64
CA LEU A 30 0.92 4.89 -5.58
C LEU A 30 0.15 3.94 -6.49
N GLY A 31 -1.17 3.88 -6.30
CA GLY A 31 -2.07 3.04 -7.07
C GLY A 31 -2.39 1.71 -6.40
N MET A 32 -3.68 1.35 -6.41
CA MET A 32 -4.20 0.11 -5.81
C MET A 32 -4.82 -0.80 -6.87
N GLY A 33 -4.21 -0.85 -8.05
CA GLY A 33 -4.60 -1.73 -9.14
C GLY A 33 -3.91 -3.09 -9.10
N GLY A 34 -3.57 -3.62 -10.28
CA GLY A 34 -3.01 -4.96 -10.42
C GLY A 34 -1.66 -5.18 -9.76
N VAL A 35 -0.80 -4.17 -9.77
CA VAL A 35 0.53 -4.24 -9.14
C VAL A 35 0.50 -3.69 -7.72
N GLY A 36 -0.05 -2.48 -7.54
CA GLY A 36 -0.02 -1.77 -6.27
C GLY A 36 -0.74 -2.48 -5.14
N SER A 37 -1.88 -3.09 -5.41
CA SER A 37 -2.66 -3.78 -4.38
C SER A 37 -1.92 -5.00 -3.82
N PHE A 38 -1.34 -5.82 -4.69
CA PHE A 38 -0.53 -6.96 -4.26
C PHE A 38 0.75 -6.52 -3.54
N ALA A 39 1.41 -5.48 -4.06
CA ALA A 39 2.60 -4.93 -3.42
C ALA A 39 2.29 -4.44 -2.01
N ALA A 40 1.21 -3.68 -1.83
CA ALA A 40 0.78 -3.19 -0.52
C ALA A 40 0.54 -4.35 0.45
N GLU A 41 -0.15 -5.40 0.00
CA GLU A 41 -0.41 -6.55 0.85
C GLU A 41 0.87 -7.26 1.25
N PHE A 42 1.77 -7.55 0.30
CA PHE A 42 3.02 -8.25 0.61
C PHE A 42 3.91 -7.44 1.54
N LEU A 43 3.98 -6.12 1.37
CA LEU A 43 4.72 -5.24 2.28
C LEU A 43 4.12 -5.27 3.69
N CYS A 44 2.81 -5.20 3.79
CA CYS A 44 2.12 -5.31 5.07
C CYS A 44 2.43 -6.65 5.74
N ARG A 45 2.33 -7.75 4.99
CA ARG A 45 2.64 -9.10 5.48
C ARG A 45 4.11 -9.28 5.83
N SER A 46 5.00 -8.48 5.25
CA SER A 46 6.43 -8.49 5.58
C SER A 46 6.77 -7.74 6.85
N GLY A 47 5.82 -6.98 7.40
CA GLY A 47 6.03 -6.29 8.67
C GLY A 47 6.28 -4.79 8.56
N VAL A 48 6.08 -4.18 7.38
CA VAL A 48 6.15 -2.73 7.24
C VAL A 48 5.14 -2.09 8.19
N GLY A 49 5.62 -1.21 9.07
CA GLY A 49 4.81 -0.66 10.15
C GLY A 49 4.04 0.61 9.79
N LYS A 50 4.46 1.32 8.76
CA LYS A 50 3.80 2.53 8.30
C LYS A 50 3.65 2.52 6.79
N MET A 51 2.44 2.79 6.32
CA MET A 51 2.15 2.79 4.88
C MET A 51 1.17 3.89 4.53
N THR A 52 1.39 4.50 3.37
CA THR A 52 0.45 5.43 2.76
C THR A 52 0.00 4.83 1.44
N ILE A 53 -1.30 4.69 1.25
CA ILE A 53 -1.88 4.20 0.00
C ILE A 53 -2.78 5.26 -0.61
N ILE A 54 -2.71 5.39 -1.93
CA ILE A 54 -3.50 6.36 -2.67
C ILE A 54 -4.05 5.76 -3.97
N ASP A 55 -5.33 5.95 -4.21
CA ASP A 55 -6.02 5.63 -5.45
C ASP A 55 -7.37 6.32 -5.44
N GLY A 56 -7.79 6.88 -6.57
CA GLY A 56 -9.09 7.56 -6.68
C GLY A 56 -10.19 6.70 -7.30
N ASP A 57 -9.87 5.49 -7.76
CA ASP A 57 -10.82 4.64 -8.48
C ASP A 57 -11.70 3.82 -7.56
N THR A 58 -12.85 3.43 -8.09
CA THR A 58 -13.73 2.42 -7.50
C THR A 58 -13.46 1.08 -8.19
N VAL A 59 -13.84 -0.01 -7.51
CA VAL A 59 -13.72 -1.37 -8.05
C VAL A 59 -14.74 -1.57 -9.17
N GLU A 60 -14.26 -2.07 -10.30
CA GLU A 60 -15.09 -2.43 -11.45
C GLU A 60 -15.00 -3.94 -11.73
N SER A 61 -16.03 -4.49 -12.38
CA SER A 61 -16.07 -5.92 -12.70
C SER A 61 -14.87 -6.37 -13.53
N SER A 62 -14.40 -5.52 -14.47
CA SER A 62 -13.25 -5.81 -15.31
C SER A 62 -11.93 -5.89 -14.54
N ASN A 63 -11.90 -5.40 -13.31
CA ASN A 63 -10.70 -5.47 -12.46
C ASN A 63 -10.48 -6.84 -11.84
N ARG A 64 -11.54 -7.69 -11.78
CA ARG A 64 -11.49 -8.96 -11.03
C ARG A 64 -10.46 -9.95 -11.55
N ASN A 65 -10.08 -9.84 -12.81
CA ASN A 65 -9.12 -10.78 -13.38
C ASN A 65 -7.69 -10.61 -12.85
N ARG A 66 -7.36 -9.48 -12.22
CA ARG A 66 -5.97 -9.18 -11.85
C ARG A 66 -5.77 -8.28 -10.64
N GLN A 67 -6.83 -7.69 -10.06
CA GLN A 67 -6.69 -6.73 -8.96
C GLN A 67 -7.21 -7.32 -7.64
N LEU A 68 -6.38 -7.25 -6.61
CA LEU A 68 -6.69 -7.81 -5.31
C LEU A 68 -7.98 -7.27 -4.68
N PRO A 69 -8.29 -5.95 -4.75
CA PRO A 69 -9.52 -5.42 -4.14
C PRO A 69 -10.78 -5.83 -4.90
N ALA A 70 -10.65 -6.39 -6.11
CA ALA A 70 -11.79 -6.60 -7.00
C ALA A 70 -12.43 -7.97 -6.80
N LEU A 71 -13.58 -7.97 -6.16
CA LEU A 71 -14.46 -9.12 -5.92
C LEU A 71 -15.87 -8.72 -6.32
N ILE A 72 -16.75 -9.72 -6.50
CA ILE A 72 -18.18 -9.44 -6.74
C ILE A 72 -18.73 -8.57 -5.60
N SER A 73 -18.37 -8.91 -4.36
CA SER A 73 -18.85 -8.20 -3.16
C SER A 73 -18.28 -6.79 -2.99
N THR A 74 -17.22 -6.45 -3.71
CA THR A 74 -16.57 -5.13 -3.57
C THR A 74 -16.82 -4.19 -4.74
N GLU A 75 -17.51 -4.63 -5.79
CA GLU A 75 -17.82 -3.76 -6.94
C GLU A 75 -18.49 -2.46 -6.48
N GLY A 76 -18.03 -1.33 -7.01
CA GLY A 76 -18.52 0.00 -6.66
C GLY A 76 -17.90 0.61 -5.42
N LYS A 77 -17.15 -0.15 -4.64
CA LYS A 77 -16.44 0.37 -3.46
C LYS A 77 -15.12 1.01 -3.89
N GLN A 78 -14.64 1.96 -3.08
CA GLN A 78 -13.36 2.60 -3.32
C GLN A 78 -12.22 1.60 -3.11
N LYS A 79 -11.31 1.51 -4.05
CA LYS A 79 -10.18 0.55 -3.97
C LYS A 79 -9.35 0.75 -2.70
N VAL A 80 -9.07 2.00 -2.32
CA VAL A 80 -8.29 2.28 -1.12
C VAL A 80 -9.00 1.83 0.16
N GLU A 81 -10.32 1.95 0.22
CA GLU A 81 -11.08 1.52 1.40
C GLU A 81 -11.09 -0.02 1.52
N VAL A 82 -11.28 -0.71 0.41
CA VAL A 82 -11.22 -2.18 0.38
C VAL A 82 -9.85 -2.65 0.83
N MET A 83 -8.79 -2.04 0.31
CA MET A 83 -7.42 -2.40 0.68
C MET A 83 -7.10 -2.03 2.13
N ALA A 84 -7.57 -0.87 2.61
CA ALA A 84 -7.34 -0.46 3.99
C ALA A 84 -7.92 -1.46 4.99
N GLU A 85 -9.14 -1.91 4.77
CA GLU A 85 -9.78 -2.92 5.61
C GLU A 85 -8.96 -4.20 5.65
N ARG A 86 -8.51 -4.65 4.47
CA ARG A 86 -7.69 -5.86 4.35
C ARG A 86 -6.34 -5.72 5.05
N LEU A 87 -5.64 -4.60 4.84
CA LEU A 87 -4.32 -4.37 5.45
C LEU A 87 -4.41 -4.30 6.98
N ARG A 88 -5.45 -3.66 7.51
CA ARG A 88 -5.67 -3.58 8.96
C ARG A 88 -6.05 -4.93 9.57
N ASP A 89 -6.65 -5.81 8.79
CA ASP A 89 -6.97 -7.17 9.24
C ASP A 89 -5.72 -8.08 9.24
N ILE A 90 -4.75 -7.78 8.39
CA ILE A 90 -3.44 -8.45 8.41
C ILE A 90 -2.60 -7.95 9.59
N ASN A 91 -2.53 -6.63 9.76
CA ASN A 91 -1.77 -6.00 10.83
C ASN A 91 -2.58 -4.88 11.47
N PRO A 92 -3.31 -5.18 12.58
CA PRO A 92 -4.13 -4.15 13.24
C PRO A 92 -3.34 -2.97 13.80
N LYS A 93 -2.03 -3.10 13.95
CA LYS A 93 -1.16 -2.05 14.48
C LYS A 93 -0.51 -1.20 13.38
N ILE A 94 -0.78 -1.47 12.12
CA ILE A 94 -0.20 -0.68 11.03
C ILE A 94 -0.64 0.78 11.12
N ASP A 95 0.32 1.69 10.96
CA ASP A 95 0.04 3.12 10.82
C ASP A 95 -0.28 3.38 9.34
N LEU A 96 -1.56 3.35 9.01
CA LEU A 96 -2.03 3.40 7.63
C LEU A 96 -2.70 4.72 7.32
N THR A 97 -2.15 5.44 6.34
CA THR A 97 -2.78 6.64 5.76
C THR A 97 -3.45 6.24 4.47
N VAL A 98 -4.75 6.51 4.37
CA VAL A 98 -5.60 6.11 3.24
C VAL A 98 -6.06 7.37 2.52
N ILE A 99 -5.70 7.50 1.25
CA ILE A 99 -6.02 8.69 0.46
C ILE A 99 -6.86 8.28 -0.74
N ASN A 100 -8.15 8.63 -0.71
CA ASN A 100 -9.08 8.39 -1.80
C ASN A 100 -9.08 9.59 -2.74
N GLU A 101 -8.03 9.73 -3.52
CA GLU A 101 -7.87 10.81 -4.48
C GLU A 101 -7.18 10.28 -5.73
N PHE A 102 -7.45 10.90 -6.87
CA PHE A 102 -6.71 10.63 -8.09
C PHE A 102 -5.25 11.09 -7.91
N ILE A 103 -4.34 10.33 -8.52
CA ILE A 103 -2.91 10.58 -8.37
C ILE A 103 -2.52 11.65 -9.39
N LEU A 104 -2.46 12.90 -8.91
CA LEU A 104 -2.05 14.07 -9.70
C LEU A 104 -0.60 14.45 -9.36
N PRO A 105 0.10 15.15 -10.28
CA PRO A 105 1.50 15.55 -10.03
C PRO A 105 1.71 16.29 -8.72
N GLU A 106 0.82 17.23 -8.40
CA GLU A 106 0.90 18.01 -7.16
C GLU A 106 0.78 17.12 -5.93
N LYS A 107 -0.08 16.10 -6.01
CA LYS A 107 -0.28 15.17 -4.91
C LYS A 107 0.95 14.30 -4.67
N ILE A 108 1.57 13.83 -5.73
CA ILE A 108 2.82 13.07 -5.65
C ILE A 108 3.89 13.89 -4.93
N LYS A 109 4.05 15.15 -5.33
CA LYS A 109 5.02 16.05 -4.73
C LYS A 109 4.76 16.24 -3.23
N GLU A 110 3.51 16.50 -2.86
CA GLU A 110 3.10 16.64 -1.47
C GLU A 110 3.43 15.38 -0.65
N LEU A 111 3.12 14.21 -1.20
CA LEU A 111 3.37 12.94 -0.52
C LEU A 111 4.86 12.65 -0.34
N LEU A 112 5.68 13.01 -1.32
CA LEU A 112 7.12 12.84 -1.24
C LEU A 112 7.77 13.80 -0.25
N GLU A 113 7.16 14.95 0.03
CA GLU A 113 7.64 15.92 1.04
C GLU A 113 7.62 15.31 2.45
N ASN A 114 6.77 14.32 2.70
CA ASN A 114 6.74 13.58 3.97
C ASN A 114 7.90 12.59 4.12
N LYS A 115 8.76 12.50 3.13
CA LYS A 115 9.98 11.68 3.11
C LYS A 115 9.76 10.22 3.51
N PRO A 116 8.91 9.48 2.77
CA PRO A 116 8.81 8.05 3.00
C PRO A 116 10.16 7.38 2.74
N ASP A 117 10.42 6.25 3.40
CA ASP A 117 11.66 5.50 3.19
C ASP A 117 11.70 4.89 1.79
N TYR A 118 10.55 4.46 1.28
CA TYR A 118 10.39 3.91 -0.06
C TYR A 118 9.09 4.40 -0.68
N CYS A 119 9.12 4.54 -2.00
CA CYS A 119 7.94 4.83 -2.79
C CYS A 119 7.82 3.81 -3.90
N LEU A 120 6.69 3.12 -3.98
CA LEU A 120 6.39 2.20 -5.06
C LEU A 120 5.47 2.88 -6.06
N ASP A 121 5.95 2.99 -7.28
CA ASP A 121 5.21 3.53 -8.41
C ASP A 121 4.45 2.40 -9.10
N ALA A 122 3.15 2.29 -8.77
CA ALA A 122 2.24 1.36 -9.44
C ALA A 122 1.18 2.13 -10.26
N ILE A 123 1.55 3.33 -10.72
CA ILE A 123 0.70 4.18 -11.54
C ILE A 123 0.71 3.65 -12.98
N ASP A 124 -0.48 3.49 -13.56
CA ASP A 124 -0.63 3.08 -14.95
C ASP A 124 -0.94 4.23 -15.91
N SER A 125 -1.10 5.46 -15.39
CA SER A 125 -1.28 6.68 -16.16
C SER A 125 0.06 7.34 -16.45
N ILE A 126 0.32 7.72 -17.71
CA ILE A 126 1.61 8.26 -18.14
C ILE A 126 1.92 9.63 -17.50
N THR A 127 0.95 10.55 -17.47
CA THR A 127 1.19 11.91 -16.99
C THR A 127 1.65 11.99 -15.53
N PRO A 128 0.94 11.38 -14.56
CA PRO A 128 1.44 11.33 -13.19
C PRO A 128 2.77 10.60 -13.05
N LYS A 129 2.98 9.54 -13.84
CA LYS A 129 4.21 8.76 -13.80
C LYS A 129 5.43 9.57 -14.23
N LEU A 130 5.30 10.35 -15.29
CA LEU A 130 6.38 11.26 -15.74
C LEU A 130 6.70 12.30 -14.67
N SER A 131 5.70 12.83 -13.99
CA SER A 131 5.91 13.78 -12.90
C SER A 131 6.63 13.14 -11.71
N PHE A 132 6.37 11.88 -11.43
CA PHE A 132 7.05 11.14 -10.37
C PHE A 132 8.56 11.03 -10.63
N TYR A 133 8.95 10.83 -11.87
CA TYR A 133 10.36 10.69 -12.26
C TYR A 133 11.05 12.03 -12.59
N ALA A 134 10.28 13.09 -12.68
CA ALA A 134 10.85 14.43 -12.85
C ALA A 134 11.35 14.99 -11.53
#